data_37b2eff0ed810b3d4b22c9da8d6acd90
#
_entry.id   37b2eff0ed810b3d4b22c9da8d6acd90
#
_cell.length_a   1.000
_cell.length_b   1.000
_cell.length_c   1.000
_cell.angle_alpha   90.00
_cell.angle_beta   90.00
_cell.angle_gamma   90.00
#
_symmetry.space_group_name_H-M   'P 1'
#
loop_
_entity.id
_entity.type
_entity.pdbx_description
1 polymer ?
#
loop_
_entity_poly.entity_id
_entity_poly.type
_entity_poly.pdbx_seq_one_letter_code
_entity_poly.pdbx_strand_id
1 'polypeptide(L)'
;MPMLVDVNQLAPSFTAMNHDNQHISLIDYQGKNVVLYFYPKDDTPGCTIEANDFTRLASEFSDHNTVVIGVSKDDCNSHRAFIEKYTLNVQLLADTEGEICEKYGVWQEVEKEGVKKWKIVRSTFVIDKTGILVKALYGVNHEGHAEDILEFVKTLA
;
A
#
# COMPACT_ATOMS: atom_id res chain seq x y z
N MET A 1 -11.45 -2.07 18.55
CA MET A 1 -11.28 -0.89 17.68
C MET A 1 -9.87 -0.90 17.10
N PRO A 2 -9.71 -0.81 15.79
CA PRO A 2 -8.38 -0.69 15.21
C PRO A 2 -7.73 0.62 15.66
N MET A 3 -6.42 0.57 15.90
CA MET A 3 -5.66 1.77 16.22
C MET A 3 -5.20 2.40 14.91
N LEU A 4 -5.75 3.58 14.60
CA LEU A 4 -5.33 4.33 13.43
C LEU A 4 -3.96 4.97 13.68
N VAL A 5 -3.15 5.06 12.64
CA VAL A 5 -1.82 5.68 12.76
C VAL A 5 -1.93 7.19 12.63
N ASP A 6 -1.04 7.90 13.31
CA ASP A 6 -1.01 9.36 13.30
C ASP A 6 0.14 9.85 12.42
N VAL A 7 -0.12 10.94 11.69
CA VAL A 7 0.94 11.60 10.91
C VAL A 7 1.93 12.30 11.86
N ASN A 8 3.10 12.63 11.33
CA ASN A 8 4.20 13.30 12.02
C ASN A 8 4.89 12.44 13.09
N GLN A 9 4.70 11.11 13.00
CA GLN A 9 5.39 10.15 13.85
C GLN A 9 6.10 9.13 12.97
N LEU A 10 7.02 8.37 13.55
CA LEU A 10 7.65 7.27 12.82
C LEU A 10 6.59 6.29 12.35
N ALA A 11 6.67 5.91 11.08
CA ALA A 11 5.77 4.90 10.53
C ALA A 11 6.03 3.54 11.20
N PRO A 12 4.99 2.74 11.47
CA PRO A 12 5.19 1.40 12.01
C PRO A 12 6.10 0.56 11.11
N SER A 13 7.09 -0.08 11.71
CA SER A 13 8.02 -0.95 10.98
C SER A 13 7.33 -2.23 10.54
N PHE A 14 7.84 -2.82 9.46
CA PHE A 14 7.33 -4.10 8.99
C PHE A 14 8.39 -4.87 8.23
N THR A 15 8.18 -6.18 8.13
CA THR A 15 8.93 -7.07 7.26
C THR A 15 7.95 -8.09 6.69
N ALA A 16 8.02 -8.33 5.40
CA ALA A 16 7.19 -9.31 4.73
C ALA A 16 7.86 -9.81 3.46
N MET A 17 7.36 -10.91 2.92
CA MET A 17 7.83 -11.44 1.64
C MET A 17 7.15 -10.70 0.50
N ASN A 18 7.91 -10.39 -0.56
CA ASN A 18 7.33 -9.82 -1.75
C ASN A 18 6.92 -10.90 -2.76
N HIS A 19 6.44 -10.48 -3.93
CA HIS A 19 6.01 -11.38 -5.00
C HIS A 19 7.13 -12.27 -5.56
N ASP A 20 8.39 -11.95 -5.29
CA ASP A 20 9.55 -12.76 -5.71
C ASP A 20 10.16 -13.56 -4.55
N ASN A 21 9.39 -13.74 -3.46
CA ASN A 21 9.82 -14.46 -2.25
C ASN A 21 11.07 -13.86 -1.60
N GLN A 22 11.23 -12.54 -1.68
CA GLN A 22 12.31 -11.81 -1.03
C GLN A 22 11.78 -11.13 0.23
N HIS A 23 12.56 -11.12 1.30
CA HIS A 23 12.22 -10.38 2.53
C HIS A 23 12.39 -8.89 2.29
N ILE A 24 11.33 -8.12 2.54
CA ILE A 24 11.32 -6.67 2.38
C ILE A 24 10.95 -6.04 3.71
N SER A 25 11.75 -5.09 4.16
CA SER A 25 11.51 -4.35 5.39
C SER A 25 11.42 -2.85 5.09
N LEU A 26 10.63 -2.13 5.86
CA LEU A 26 10.50 -0.68 5.66
C LEU A 26 11.86 0.02 5.74
N ILE A 27 12.73 -0.42 6.65
CA ILE A 27 14.05 0.20 6.82
C ILE A 27 14.95 0.08 5.59
N ASP A 28 14.67 -0.88 4.70
CA ASP A 28 15.42 -1.05 3.45
C ASP A 28 15.27 0.17 2.53
N TYR A 29 14.24 0.97 2.73
CA TYR A 29 13.92 2.14 1.91
C TYR A 29 14.28 3.45 2.58
N GLN A 30 15.07 3.42 3.66
CA GLN A 30 15.53 4.64 4.30
C GLN A 30 16.29 5.51 3.29
N GLY A 31 15.98 6.79 3.23
CA GLY A 31 16.51 7.70 2.22
C GLY A 31 15.59 7.87 1.01
N LYS A 32 14.50 7.11 0.95
CA LYS A 32 13.48 7.23 -0.10
C LYS A 32 12.12 7.46 0.52
N ASN A 33 11.25 8.15 -0.22
CA ASN A 33 9.85 8.25 0.16
C ASN A 33 9.16 6.93 -0.22
N VAL A 34 8.20 6.50 0.60
CA VAL A 34 7.46 5.25 0.38
C VAL A 34 5.98 5.58 0.31
N VAL A 35 5.34 5.16 -0.78
CA VAL A 35 3.88 5.12 -0.87
C VAL A 35 3.48 3.69 -0.55
N LEU A 36 2.82 3.50 0.58
CA LEU A 36 2.37 2.19 1.05
C LEU A 36 0.86 2.15 0.94
N TYR A 37 0.34 1.35 0.01
CA TYR A 37 -1.10 1.26 -0.15
C TYR A 37 -1.60 -0.14 0.16
N PHE A 38 -2.75 -0.20 0.82
CA PHE A 38 -3.40 -1.44 1.22
C PHE A 38 -4.66 -1.62 0.39
N TYR A 39 -4.87 -2.83 -0.10
CA TYR A 39 -6.02 -3.14 -0.95
C TYR A 39 -6.61 -4.50 -0.59
N PRO A 40 -7.93 -4.69 -0.82
CA PRO A 40 -8.60 -5.90 -0.34
C PRO A 40 -8.14 -7.22 -0.94
N LYS A 41 -7.93 -7.28 -2.27
CA LYS A 41 -7.65 -8.55 -2.91
C LYS A 41 -7.09 -8.39 -4.32
N ASP A 42 -6.08 -9.21 -4.66
CA ASP A 42 -5.51 -9.27 -6.01
C ASP A 42 -6.58 -9.56 -7.06
N ASP A 43 -6.40 -8.95 -8.22
CA ASP A 43 -7.19 -9.22 -9.43
C ASP A 43 -8.69 -8.98 -9.26
N THR A 44 -9.07 -8.04 -8.40
CA THR A 44 -10.43 -7.50 -8.35
C THR A 44 -10.47 -6.18 -9.11
N PRO A 45 -11.65 -5.74 -9.61
CA PRO A 45 -11.70 -4.58 -10.51
C PRO A 45 -11.06 -3.31 -9.97
N GLY A 46 -11.40 -2.89 -8.75
CA GLY A 46 -10.85 -1.66 -8.16
C GLY A 46 -9.37 -1.78 -7.84
N CYS A 47 -8.94 -2.94 -7.34
CA CYS A 47 -7.53 -3.18 -7.02
C CYS A 47 -6.67 -3.23 -8.30
N THR A 48 -7.21 -3.77 -9.38
CA THR A 48 -6.52 -3.82 -10.67
C THR A 48 -6.34 -2.41 -11.24
N ILE A 49 -7.39 -1.58 -11.19
CA ILE A 49 -7.31 -0.19 -11.65
C ILE A 49 -6.26 0.58 -10.85
N GLU A 50 -6.28 0.46 -9.53
CA GLU A 50 -5.31 1.13 -8.66
C GLU A 50 -3.88 0.70 -8.98
N ALA A 51 -3.63 -0.60 -9.10
CA ALA A 51 -2.30 -1.12 -9.40
C ALA A 51 -1.82 -0.69 -10.79
N ASN A 52 -2.69 -0.67 -11.78
CA ASN A 52 -2.36 -0.20 -13.12
C ASN A 52 -2.03 1.29 -13.13
N ASP A 53 -2.76 2.10 -12.37
CA ASP A 53 -2.50 3.53 -12.27
C ASP A 53 -1.14 3.80 -11.62
N PHE A 54 -0.80 3.11 -10.52
CA PHE A 54 0.51 3.23 -9.90
C PHE A 54 1.61 2.76 -10.84
N THR A 55 1.36 1.69 -11.61
CA THR A 55 2.33 1.18 -12.58
C THR A 55 2.59 2.19 -13.69
N ARG A 56 1.52 2.79 -14.22
CA ARG A 56 1.62 3.83 -15.26
C ARG A 56 2.43 5.02 -14.80
N LEU A 57 2.34 5.37 -13.54
CA LEU A 57 3.03 6.53 -12.96
C LEU A 57 4.36 6.17 -12.28
N ALA A 58 4.79 4.91 -12.36
CA ALA A 58 5.95 4.42 -11.63
C ALA A 58 7.23 5.23 -11.88
N SER A 59 7.49 5.61 -13.14
CA SER A 59 8.69 6.40 -13.46
C SER A 59 8.64 7.80 -12.86
N GLU A 60 7.45 8.40 -12.81
CA GLU A 60 7.28 9.72 -12.19
C GLU A 60 7.47 9.66 -10.69
N PHE A 61 6.98 8.60 -10.02
CA PHE A 61 7.28 8.37 -8.61
C PHE A 61 8.78 8.22 -8.38
N SER A 62 9.44 7.42 -9.22
CA SER A 62 10.89 7.21 -9.12
C SER A 62 11.67 8.53 -9.32
N ASP A 63 11.22 9.38 -10.24
CA ASP A 63 11.82 10.70 -10.48
C ASP A 63 11.75 11.59 -9.24
N HIS A 64 10.79 11.33 -8.34
CA HIS A 64 10.63 12.05 -7.07
C HIS A 64 11.13 11.23 -5.88
N ASN A 65 12.10 10.33 -6.11
CA ASN A 65 12.72 9.52 -5.06
C ASN A 65 11.71 8.72 -4.25
N THR A 66 10.71 8.16 -4.92
CA THR A 66 9.59 7.48 -4.25
C THR A 66 9.42 6.06 -4.79
N VAL A 67 9.21 5.11 -3.89
CA VAL A 67 8.83 3.73 -4.23
C VAL A 67 7.38 3.50 -3.85
N VAL A 68 6.70 2.64 -4.61
CA VAL A 68 5.31 2.28 -4.36
C VAL A 68 5.24 0.82 -3.95
N ILE A 69 4.63 0.56 -2.81
CA ILE A 69 4.49 -0.78 -2.25
C ILE A 69 3.01 -1.03 -1.96
N GLY A 70 2.48 -2.11 -2.54
CA GLY A 70 1.11 -2.55 -2.26
C GLY A 70 1.12 -3.71 -1.26
N VAL A 71 0.11 -3.76 -0.41
CA VAL A 71 -0.03 -4.79 0.63
C VAL A 71 -1.44 -5.34 0.62
N SER A 72 -1.55 -6.66 0.61
CA SER A 72 -2.81 -7.35 0.88
C SER A 72 -2.51 -8.65 1.63
N LYS A 73 -3.55 -9.37 2.00
CA LYS A 73 -3.39 -10.66 2.69
C LYS A 73 -3.25 -11.83 1.71
N ASP A 74 -3.22 -11.56 0.41
CA ASP A 74 -2.95 -12.57 -0.61
C ASP A 74 -1.50 -13.08 -0.47
N ASP A 75 -1.25 -14.30 -0.89
CA ASP A 75 0.08 -14.89 -0.78
C ASP A 75 1.00 -14.47 -1.95
N CYS A 76 2.27 -14.87 -1.86
CA CYS A 76 3.28 -14.53 -2.86
C CYS A 76 2.93 -15.05 -4.26
N ASN A 77 2.33 -16.24 -4.35
CA ASN A 77 1.93 -16.80 -5.63
C ASN A 77 0.82 -15.99 -6.29
N SER A 78 -0.16 -15.54 -5.49
CA SER A 78 -1.23 -14.68 -5.97
C SER A 78 -0.68 -13.35 -6.47
N HIS A 79 0.21 -12.73 -5.71
CA HIS A 79 0.87 -11.47 -6.08
C HIS A 79 1.67 -11.61 -7.38
N ARG A 80 2.41 -12.70 -7.52
CA ARG A 80 3.18 -12.95 -8.75
C ARG A 80 2.27 -13.08 -9.96
N ALA A 81 1.19 -13.85 -9.82
CA ALA A 81 0.20 -14.02 -10.90
C ALA A 81 -0.43 -12.68 -11.29
N PHE A 82 -0.76 -11.85 -10.30
CA PHE A 82 -1.35 -10.53 -10.52
C PHE A 82 -0.38 -9.63 -11.28
N ILE A 83 0.89 -9.59 -10.85
CA ILE A 83 1.92 -8.80 -11.53
C ILE A 83 2.12 -9.26 -12.98
N GLU A 84 2.20 -10.58 -13.20
CA GLU A 84 2.40 -11.13 -14.55
C GLU A 84 1.22 -10.86 -15.46
N LYS A 85 0.00 -11.02 -14.94
CA LYS A 85 -1.22 -10.83 -15.72
C LYS A 85 -1.36 -9.42 -16.29
N TYR A 86 -0.99 -8.41 -15.51
CA TYR A 86 -1.17 -7.01 -15.88
C TYR A 86 0.14 -6.26 -16.12
N THR A 87 1.25 -6.93 -16.07
CA THR A 87 2.59 -6.34 -16.23
C THR A 87 2.77 -5.16 -15.25
N LEU A 88 2.50 -5.42 -13.98
CA LEU A 88 2.57 -4.38 -12.96
C LEU A 88 4.02 -4.04 -12.61
N ASN A 89 4.26 -2.77 -12.31
CA ASN A 89 5.56 -2.27 -11.87
C ASN A 89 5.45 -1.66 -10.48
N VAL A 90 4.92 -2.45 -9.55
CA VAL A 90 4.84 -2.11 -8.13
C VAL A 90 5.36 -3.31 -7.34
N GLN A 91 5.85 -3.04 -6.12
CA GLN A 91 6.22 -4.11 -5.21
C GLN A 91 4.99 -4.53 -4.43
N LEU A 92 4.68 -5.82 -4.38
CA LEU A 92 3.55 -6.33 -3.62
C LEU A 92 4.06 -7.20 -2.47
N LEU A 93 3.57 -6.93 -1.27
CA LEU A 93 3.91 -7.66 -0.06
C LEU A 93 2.77 -8.57 0.36
N ALA A 94 3.12 -9.79 0.73
CA ALA A 94 2.17 -10.81 1.17
C ALA A 94 2.05 -10.76 2.69
N ASP A 95 1.00 -10.10 3.19
CA ASP A 95 0.71 -9.98 4.62
C ASP A 95 -0.31 -11.05 5.03
N THR A 96 0.03 -12.32 4.80
CA THR A 96 -0.90 -13.44 4.96
C THR A 96 -1.46 -13.56 6.37
N GLU A 97 -0.67 -13.18 7.39
CA GLU A 97 -1.11 -13.22 8.79
C GLU A 97 -1.78 -11.91 9.24
N GLY A 98 -1.79 -10.89 8.39
CA GLY A 98 -2.44 -9.63 8.69
C GLY A 98 -1.69 -8.72 9.65
N GLU A 99 -0.43 -9.00 9.95
CA GLU A 99 0.35 -8.22 10.91
C GLU A 99 0.53 -6.75 10.48
N ILE A 100 0.87 -6.52 9.21
CA ILE A 100 1.06 -5.16 8.70
C ILE A 100 -0.28 -4.43 8.66
N CYS A 101 -1.32 -5.13 8.20
CA CYS A 101 -2.67 -4.57 8.16
C CYS A 101 -3.14 -4.11 9.54
N GLU A 102 -2.84 -4.88 10.58
CA GLU A 102 -3.20 -4.50 11.95
C GLU A 102 -2.37 -3.33 12.45
N LYS A 103 -1.07 -3.32 12.20
CA LYS A 103 -0.18 -2.21 12.60
C LYS A 103 -0.61 -0.88 12.02
N TYR A 104 -1.12 -0.89 10.78
CA TYR A 104 -1.54 0.33 10.11
C TYR A 104 -3.03 0.64 10.29
N GLY A 105 -3.76 -0.21 11.01
CA GLY A 105 -5.16 0.04 11.32
C GLY A 105 -6.13 -0.14 10.17
N VAL A 106 -5.73 -0.85 9.10
CA VAL A 106 -6.55 -1.02 7.90
C VAL A 106 -7.44 -2.26 7.95
N TRP A 107 -7.19 -3.17 8.88
CA TRP A 107 -8.02 -4.37 9.08
C TRP A 107 -9.19 -3.98 9.97
N GLN A 108 -10.36 -3.77 9.37
CA GLN A 108 -11.51 -3.19 10.06
C GLN A 108 -12.77 -4.00 9.82
N GLU A 109 -13.65 -3.99 10.83
CA GLU A 109 -14.98 -4.55 10.68
C GLU A 109 -15.85 -3.53 9.96
N VAL A 110 -16.47 -3.93 8.86
CA VAL A 110 -17.40 -3.10 8.10
C VAL A 110 -18.75 -3.78 8.07
N GLU A 111 -19.81 -2.98 8.08
CA GLU A 111 -21.18 -3.48 8.00
C GLU A 111 -21.79 -3.08 6.66
N LYS A 112 -22.34 -4.06 5.95
CA LYS A 112 -23.03 -3.83 4.69
C LYS A 112 -24.31 -4.67 4.67
N GLU A 113 -25.45 -4.01 4.51
CA GLU A 113 -26.76 -4.65 4.46
C GLU A 113 -27.03 -5.52 5.70
N GLY A 114 -26.62 -5.04 6.87
CA GLY A 114 -26.81 -5.75 8.13
C GLY A 114 -25.80 -6.84 8.42
N VAL A 115 -24.87 -7.08 7.51
CA VAL A 115 -23.83 -8.11 7.65
C VAL A 115 -22.52 -7.45 8.06
N LYS A 116 -21.94 -7.90 9.17
CA LYS A 116 -20.63 -7.42 9.64
C LYS A 116 -19.54 -8.35 9.09
N LYS A 117 -18.49 -7.76 8.56
CA LYS A 117 -17.39 -8.50 7.96
C LYS A 117 -16.08 -7.76 8.17
N TRP A 118 -15.03 -8.50 8.50
CA TRP A 118 -13.68 -7.95 8.59
C TRP A 118 -13.05 -7.91 7.21
N LYS A 119 -12.45 -6.78 6.88
CA LYS A 119 -11.75 -6.65 5.60
C LYS A 119 -10.66 -5.59 5.68
N ILE A 120 -9.78 -5.59 4.68
CA ILE A 120 -8.84 -4.49 4.48
C ILE A 120 -9.62 -3.31 3.92
N VAL A 121 -9.61 -2.20 4.63
CA VAL A 121 -10.15 -0.93 4.13
C VAL A 121 -9.08 -0.31 3.24
N ARG A 122 -9.41 -0.04 1.97
CA ARG A 122 -8.48 0.54 1.02
C ARG A 122 -7.88 1.82 1.59
N SER A 123 -6.57 1.84 1.79
CA SER A 123 -5.89 2.92 2.50
C SER A 123 -4.54 3.17 1.89
N THR A 124 -4.03 4.40 2.02
CA THR A 124 -2.71 4.76 1.51
C THR A 124 -1.99 5.63 2.52
N PHE A 125 -0.71 5.32 2.70
CA PHE A 125 0.17 6.03 3.62
C PHE A 125 1.38 6.52 2.85
N VAL A 126 1.83 7.74 3.13
CA VAL A 126 3.06 8.27 2.56
C VAL A 126 4.06 8.45 3.69
N ILE A 127 5.22 7.84 3.53
CA ILE A 127 6.32 7.85 4.50
C ILE A 127 7.47 8.57 3.82
N ASP A 128 8.02 9.60 4.49
CA ASP A 128 9.10 10.37 3.88
C ASP A 128 10.45 9.64 4.02
N LYS A 129 11.48 10.21 3.42
CA LYS A 129 12.82 9.62 3.38
C LYS A 129 13.46 9.43 4.75
N THR A 130 12.92 10.07 5.80
CA THR A 130 13.41 9.91 7.17
C THR A 130 12.62 8.90 7.97
N GLY A 131 11.58 8.29 7.37
CA GLY A 131 10.75 7.29 8.03
C GLY A 131 9.54 7.87 8.75
N ILE A 132 9.27 9.16 8.58
CA ILE A 132 8.14 9.82 9.22
C ILE A 132 6.90 9.67 8.33
N LEU A 133 5.78 9.31 8.96
CA LEU A 133 4.50 9.22 8.28
C LEU A 133 3.97 10.64 8.04
N VAL A 134 3.86 11.04 6.78
CA VAL A 134 3.44 12.39 6.41
C VAL A 134 2.01 12.45 5.89
N LYS A 135 1.42 11.31 5.55
CA LYS A 135 0.03 11.25 5.10
C LYS A 135 -0.57 9.88 5.42
N ALA A 136 -1.79 9.88 5.93
CA ALA A 136 -2.54 8.67 6.24
C ALA A 136 -3.97 8.85 5.76
N LEU A 137 -4.38 8.03 4.78
CA LEU A 137 -5.71 8.10 4.17
C LEU A 137 -6.39 6.74 4.30
N TYR A 138 -7.50 6.70 4.99
CA TYR A 138 -8.33 5.53 5.16
C TYR A 138 -9.59 5.63 4.29
N GLY A 139 -10.05 4.50 3.74
CA GLY A 139 -11.28 4.48 2.96
C GLY A 139 -11.19 5.27 1.67
N VAL A 140 -10.11 5.12 0.90
CA VAL A 140 -9.90 5.85 -0.33
C VAL A 140 -10.63 5.18 -1.51
N ASN A 141 -11.02 6.01 -2.48
CA ASN A 141 -11.55 5.53 -3.76
C ASN A 141 -10.37 5.31 -4.70
N HIS A 142 -10.37 4.21 -5.44
CA HIS A 142 -9.28 3.89 -6.37
C HIS A 142 -9.21 4.82 -7.59
N GLU A 143 -10.31 5.48 -7.95
CA GLU A 143 -10.35 6.36 -9.13
C GLU A 143 -9.54 7.64 -8.91
N GLY A 144 -8.55 7.88 -9.77
CA GLY A 144 -7.70 9.08 -9.69
C GLY A 144 -6.79 9.13 -8.48
N HIS A 145 -6.79 8.09 -7.67
CA HIS A 145 -6.05 8.08 -6.41
C HIS A 145 -4.53 8.14 -6.62
N ALA A 146 -4.00 7.36 -7.56
CA ALA A 146 -2.55 7.33 -7.81
C ALA A 146 -2.04 8.70 -8.26
N GLU A 147 -2.81 9.40 -9.09
CA GLU A 147 -2.45 10.77 -9.53
C GLU A 147 -2.43 11.74 -8.35
N ASP A 148 -3.43 11.65 -7.47
CA ASP A 148 -3.50 12.51 -6.27
C ASP A 148 -2.31 12.27 -5.35
N ILE A 149 -1.91 11.02 -5.18
CA ILE A 149 -0.75 10.67 -4.35
C ILE A 149 0.54 11.19 -5.01
N LEU A 150 0.67 11.06 -6.33
CA LEU A 150 1.83 11.59 -7.04
C LEU A 150 1.96 13.12 -6.83
N GLU A 151 0.86 13.85 -6.95
CA GLU A 151 0.87 15.31 -6.73
C GLU A 151 1.31 15.65 -5.29
N PHE A 152 0.87 14.87 -4.31
CA PHE A 152 1.33 15.06 -2.93
C PHE A 152 2.82 14.80 -2.80
N VAL A 153 3.32 13.70 -3.39
CA VAL A 153 4.74 13.31 -3.32
C VAL A 153 5.62 14.40 -3.93
N LYS A 154 5.16 15.06 -4.99
CA LYS A 154 5.92 16.16 -5.63
C LYS A 154 6.15 17.33 -4.67
N THR A 155 5.36 17.47 -3.62
CA THR A 155 5.55 18.53 -2.60
C THR A 155 6.62 18.18 -1.57
N LEU A 156 7.07 16.94 -1.52
CA LEU A 156 8.10 16.50 -0.57
C LEU A 156 9.49 16.89 -1.06
N ALA A 157 10.27 17.47 -0.16
CA ALA A 157 11.62 17.89 -0.50
C ALA A 157 12.60 16.73 -0.53
#